data_e59f3108e47f66fa7c0f54fabfc68809
#
_entry.id   e59f3108e47f66fa7c0f54fabfc68809
#
_cell.length_a   1.000
_cell.length_b   1.000
_cell.length_c   1.000
_cell.angle_alpha   90.00
_cell.angle_beta   90.00
_cell.angle_gamma   90.00
#
_symmetry.space_group_name_H-M   'P 1'
#
loop_
_entity.id
_entity.type
_entity.pdbx_description
1 polymer ?
#
loop_
_entity_poly.entity_id
_entity_poly.type
_entity_poly.pdbx_seq_one_letter_code
_entity_poly.pdbx_strand_id
1 'polypeptide(L)'
;MSNVIEISKTQIIMAFVATCIETTARWLNVSYIDVYQRMKRVGLIEKYIIPHYETLHTESRENLAEGLVECLDETANSLFPINLPDSNCTNYTGLGNRSAEQEIVRTEFNKDDDPVKSPVVQEIIMSNRNGAIAVELAKRLNIAPEKALLLFYESQTCADLHDKSTGLYLYGDLYVADEFMREKEYTI
;
A
#
# COMPACT_ATOMS: atom_id res chain seq x y z
N MET A 1 10.01 33.43 -3.24
CA MET A 1 10.21 32.46 -2.16
C MET A 1 9.59 31.15 -2.65
N SER A 2 10.38 30.13 -2.96
CA SER A 2 9.87 28.84 -3.37
C SER A 2 9.29 28.14 -2.15
N ASN A 3 7.98 27.91 -2.12
CA ASN A 3 7.35 27.05 -1.13
C ASN A 3 7.82 25.61 -1.40
N VAL A 4 8.82 25.17 -0.68
CA VAL A 4 9.20 23.76 -0.64
C VAL A 4 8.10 23.07 0.18
N ILE A 5 7.34 22.19 -0.47
CA ILE A 5 6.37 21.33 0.23
C ILE A 5 7.19 20.26 0.93
N GLU A 6 7.37 20.37 2.24
CA GLU A 6 8.00 19.32 3.04
C GLU A 6 6.99 18.18 3.29
N ILE A 7 7.28 17.02 2.72
CA ILE A 7 6.52 15.79 3.00
C ILE A 7 7.01 15.22 4.34
N SER A 8 6.12 15.02 5.29
CA SER A 8 6.49 14.46 6.60
C SER A 8 6.94 13.01 6.50
N LYS A 9 7.86 12.57 7.37
CA LYS A 9 8.30 11.16 7.45
C LYS A 9 7.09 10.23 7.64
N THR A 10 6.12 10.63 8.44
CA THR A 10 4.87 9.88 8.66
C THR A 10 4.11 9.67 7.35
N GLN A 11 3.99 10.71 6.52
CA GLN A 11 3.30 10.58 5.23
C GLN A 11 4.04 9.63 4.29
N ILE A 12 5.37 9.67 4.29
CA ILE A 12 6.20 8.75 3.49
C ILE A 12 5.98 7.31 3.94
N ILE A 13 5.96 7.04 5.25
CA ILE A 13 5.71 5.70 5.79
C ILE A 13 4.28 5.23 5.42
N MET A 14 3.27 6.08 5.55
CA MET A 14 1.90 5.71 5.19
C MET A 14 1.75 5.45 3.68
N ALA A 15 2.40 6.25 2.84
CA ALA A 15 2.45 5.99 1.40
C ALA A 15 3.16 4.67 1.08
N PHE A 16 4.22 4.33 1.83
CA PHE A 16 4.92 3.05 1.68
C PHE A 16 4.05 1.86 2.09
N VAL A 17 3.31 1.95 3.19
CA VAL A 17 2.33 0.90 3.58
C VAL A 17 1.29 0.72 2.47
N ALA A 18 0.77 1.81 1.93
CA ALA A 18 -0.15 1.74 0.79
C ALA A 18 0.52 1.09 -0.44
N THR A 19 1.79 1.42 -0.73
CA THR A 19 2.57 0.75 -1.79
C THR A 19 2.64 -0.77 -1.56
N CYS A 20 2.91 -1.21 -0.36
CA CYS A 20 2.95 -2.65 -0.04
C CYS A 20 1.62 -3.34 -0.38
N ILE A 21 0.48 -2.73 -0.05
CA ILE A 21 -0.86 -3.26 -0.34
C ILE A 21 -1.11 -3.29 -1.85
N GLU A 22 -0.93 -2.15 -2.53
CA GLU A 22 -1.24 -1.99 -3.95
C GLU A 22 -0.33 -2.86 -4.85
N THR A 23 0.98 -2.89 -4.56
CA THR A 23 1.94 -3.70 -5.32
C THR A 23 1.65 -5.19 -5.15
N THR A 24 1.36 -5.63 -3.93
CA THR A 24 1.01 -7.04 -3.67
C THR A 24 -0.30 -7.42 -4.36
N ALA A 25 -1.29 -6.53 -4.35
CA ALA A 25 -2.56 -6.74 -5.04
C ALA A 25 -2.37 -6.90 -6.56
N ARG A 26 -1.56 -6.03 -7.16
CA ARG A 26 -1.21 -6.13 -8.58
C ARG A 26 -0.42 -7.41 -8.87
N TRP A 27 0.54 -7.77 -8.02
CA TRP A 27 1.34 -8.98 -8.17
C TRP A 27 0.50 -10.26 -8.15
N LEU A 28 -0.46 -10.34 -7.24
CA LEU A 28 -1.38 -11.48 -7.11
C LEU A 28 -2.55 -11.41 -8.09
N ASN A 29 -2.74 -10.29 -8.80
CA ASN A 29 -3.91 -10.01 -9.64
C ASN A 29 -5.24 -10.16 -8.87
N VAL A 30 -5.28 -9.62 -7.66
CA VAL A 30 -6.46 -9.59 -6.79
C VAL A 30 -6.80 -8.16 -6.37
N SER A 31 -7.96 -7.98 -5.72
CA SER A 31 -8.35 -6.67 -5.19
C SER A 31 -7.40 -6.21 -4.07
N TYR A 32 -7.11 -4.91 -4.03
CA TYR A 32 -6.37 -4.30 -2.91
C TYR A 32 -7.08 -4.53 -1.56
N ILE A 33 -8.42 -4.62 -1.54
CA ILE A 33 -9.21 -4.90 -0.34
C ILE A 33 -8.88 -6.30 0.18
N ASP A 34 -8.77 -7.29 -0.70
CA ASP A 34 -8.45 -8.68 -0.30
C ASP A 34 -7.06 -8.77 0.31
N VAL A 35 -6.07 -8.10 -0.29
CA VAL A 35 -4.70 -8.05 0.25
C VAL A 35 -4.69 -7.31 1.59
N TYR A 36 -5.30 -6.14 1.65
CA TYR A 36 -5.41 -5.38 2.89
C TYR A 36 -6.01 -6.22 4.03
N GLN A 37 -7.14 -6.88 3.77
CA GLN A 37 -7.80 -7.71 4.78
C GLN A 37 -6.93 -8.89 5.23
N ARG A 38 -6.18 -9.52 4.31
CA ARG A 38 -5.21 -10.57 4.65
C ARG A 38 -4.09 -10.02 5.52
N MET A 39 -3.46 -8.92 5.12
CA MET A 39 -2.40 -8.26 5.89
C MET A 39 -2.88 -7.84 7.28
N LYS A 40 -4.08 -7.26 7.37
CA LYS A 40 -4.71 -6.88 8.64
C LYS A 40 -4.94 -8.08 9.55
N ARG A 41 -5.48 -9.17 9.00
CA ARG A 41 -5.79 -10.40 9.77
C ARG A 41 -4.56 -10.97 10.46
N VAL A 42 -3.41 -10.93 9.80
CA VAL A 42 -2.16 -11.45 10.33
C VAL A 42 -1.35 -10.39 11.09
N GLY A 43 -1.79 -9.14 11.08
CA GLY A 43 -1.10 -8.02 11.73
C GLY A 43 0.21 -7.64 11.03
N LEU A 44 0.33 -7.93 9.72
CA LEU A 44 1.56 -7.72 8.96
C LEU A 44 1.95 -6.24 8.88
N ILE A 45 0.94 -5.35 8.79
CA ILE A 45 1.17 -3.92 8.65
C ILE A 45 1.86 -3.37 9.91
N GLU A 46 1.27 -3.57 11.09
CA GLU A 46 1.74 -2.98 12.34
C GLU A 46 2.96 -3.71 12.92
N LYS A 47 3.06 -5.03 12.71
CA LYS A 47 4.12 -5.85 13.33
C LYS A 47 5.34 -6.02 12.45
N TYR A 48 5.20 -5.85 11.12
CA TYR A 48 6.31 -6.09 10.20
C TYR A 48 6.59 -4.88 9.28
N ILE A 49 5.61 -4.41 8.49
CA ILE A 49 5.87 -3.38 7.46
C ILE A 49 6.33 -2.07 8.09
N ILE A 50 5.60 -1.54 9.07
CA ILE A 50 5.92 -0.25 9.70
C ILE A 50 7.24 -0.31 10.48
N PRO A 51 7.48 -1.31 11.36
CA PRO A 51 8.74 -1.40 12.11
C PRO A 51 9.99 -1.57 11.22
N HIS A 52 9.85 -2.24 10.07
CA HIS A 52 10.97 -2.51 9.16
C HIS A 52 11.02 -1.58 7.96
N TYR A 53 10.31 -0.45 8.01
CA TYR A 53 10.28 0.53 6.92
C TYR A 53 11.67 0.87 6.38
N GLU A 54 12.64 1.15 7.26
CA GLU A 54 14.00 1.58 6.88
C GLU A 54 14.77 0.52 6.05
N THR A 55 14.38 -0.74 6.14
CA THR A 55 14.96 -1.82 5.33
C THR A 55 14.10 -2.08 4.08
N LEU A 56 12.79 -2.23 4.27
CA LEU A 56 11.89 -2.63 3.20
C LEU A 56 11.76 -1.60 2.08
N HIS A 57 11.86 -0.30 2.38
CA HIS A 57 11.70 0.76 1.37
C HIS A 57 12.86 0.82 0.37
N THR A 58 13.98 0.14 0.64
CA THR A 58 15.14 0.04 -0.27
C THR A 58 15.02 -1.11 -1.27
N GLU A 59 14.06 -2.01 -1.07
CA GLU A 59 13.82 -3.14 -1.96
C GLU A 59 13.12 -2.72 -3.26
N SER A 60 13.32 -3.52 -4.30
CA SER A 60 12.51 -3.36 -5.52
C SER A 60 11.04 -3.72 -5.23
N ARG A 61 10.11 -3.18 -6.03
CA ARG A 61 8.67 -3.46 -5.86
C ARG A 61 8.35 -4.93 -6.03
N GLU A 62 9.06 -5.58 -6.95
CA GLU A 62 8.91 -7.00 -7.24
C GLU A 62 9.35 -7.85 -6.04
N ASN A 63 10.55 -7.58 -5.50
CA ASN A 63 11.07 -8.26 -4.32
C ASN A 63 10.17 -8.03 -3.10
N LEU A 64 9.71 -6.79 -2.92
CA LEU A 64 8.80 -6.42 -1.85
C LEU A 64 7.49 -7.22 -1.94
N ALA A 65 6.86 -7.28 -3.12
CA ALA A 65 5.63 -8.02 -3.31
C ALA A 65 5.83 -9.53 -3.08
N GLU A 66 6.89 -10.12 -3.61
CA GLU A 66 7.22 -11.54 -3.44
C GLU A 66 7.40 -11.88 -1.95
N GLY A 67 8.21 -11.11 -1.22
CA GLY A 67 8.42 -11.33 0.21
C GLY A 67 7.15 -11.17 1.06
N LEU A 68 6.29 -10.19 0.72
CA LEU A 68 5.02 -10.01 1.41
C LEU A 68 4.04 -11.16 1.13
N VAL A 69 4.03 -11.71 -0.09
CA VAL A 69 3.23 -12.89 -0.43
C VAL A 69 3.68 -14.10 0.35
N GLU A 70 4.99 -14.35 0.44
CA GLU A 70 5.54 -15.45 1.25
C GLU A 70 5.09 -15.31 2.73
N CYS A 71 5.18 -14.11 3.31
CA CYS A 71 4.70 -13.86 4.67
C CYS A 71 3.19 -14.12 4.82
N LEU A 72 2.38 -13.81 3.80
CA LEU A 72 0.94 -14.06 3.84
C LEU A 72 0.61 -15.57 3.74
N ASP A 73 1.35 -16.33 2.94
CA ASP A 73 1.14 -17.76 2.74
C ASP A 73 1.59 -18.58 3.97
N GLU A 74 2.72 -18.25 4.57
CA GLU A 74 3.20 -18.89 5.79
C GLU A 74 2.22 -18.70 6.95
N THR A 75 1.63 -17.52 7.06
CA THR A 75 0.67 -17.21 8.12
C THR A 75 -0.72 -17.78 7.87
N ALA A 76 -1.13 -17.99 6.62
CA ALA A 76 -2.40 -18.63 6.27
C ALA A 76 -2.41 -20.12 6.60
N ASN A 77 -1.26 -20.78 6.57
CA ASN A 77 -1.09 -22.21 6.89
C ASN A 77 -0.96 -22.49 8.40
N SER A 78 -0.72 -21.46 9.23
CA SER A 78 -0.67 -21.63 10.68
C SER A 78 -2.04 -21.34 11.30
N LEU A 79 -2.77 -22.39 11.66
CA LEU A 79 -4.06 -22.33 12.38
C LEU A 79 -3.95 -21.86 13.84
N PHE A 80 -2.82 -21.28 14.27
CA PHE A 80 -2.57 -20.89 15.65
C PHE A 80 -1.96 -19.48 15.77
N PRO A 81 -2.07 -18.84 16.96
CA PRO A 81 -1.67 -17.44 17.13
C PRO A 81 -0.21 -17.25 16.77
N ILE A 82 -0.02 -16.37 15.79
CA ILE A 82 1.27 -16.07 15.23
C ILE A 82 2.12 -15.39 16.32
N ASN A 83 3.00 -16.18 16.93
CA ASN A 83 4.27 -15.63 17.29
C ASN A 83 4.99 -15.40 15.95
N LEU A 84 4.91 -14.19 15.43
CA LEU A 84 5.87 -13.77 14.40
C LEU A 84 7.23 -14.12 14.98
N PRO A 85 8.04 -14.98 14.34
CA PRO A 85 9.36 -15.26 14.86
C PRO A 85 10.07 -13.92 14.92
N ASP A 86 10.51 -13.55 16.12
CA ASP A 86 11.48 -12.49 16.28
C ASP A 86 12.56 -12.73 15.21
N SER A 87 12.64 -11.82 14.24
CA SER A 87 13.74 -11.69 13.29
C SER A 87 14.00 -12.80 12.24
N ASN A 88 13.17 -13.79 11.99
CA ASN A 88 13.52 -14.84 11.02
C ASN A 88 13.01 -14.63 9.58
N CYS A 89 12.23 -13.59 9.30
CA CYS A 89 12.06 -13.13 7.92
C CYS A 89 13.34 -12.50 7.34
N THR A 90 14.44 -12.46 8.11
CA THR A 90 15.75 -11.99 7.68
C THR A 90 16.60 -13.05 6.97
N ASN A 91 16.12 -14.26 6.78
CA ASN A 91 16.79 -15.23 5.90
C ASN A 91 16.48 -14.99 4.42
N TYR A 92 16.27 -13.73 4.06
CA TYR A 92 16.29 -13.29 2.68
C TYR A 92 17.72 -13.29 2.15
N THR A 93 18.30 -14.46 2.03
CA THR A 93 19.45 -14.66 1.17
C THR A 93 18.91 -14.79 -0.25
N GLY A 94 18.65 -13.65 -0.88
CA GLY A 94 18.26 -13.56 -2.28
C GLY A 94 19.35 -14.04 -3.23
N LEU A 95 19.64 -15.34 -3.20
CA LEU A 95 20.47 -16.07 -4.17
C LEU A 95 19.95 -17.50 -4.27
N GLY A 96 18.67 -17.68 -4.51
CA GLY A 96 18.12 -18.93 -5.01
C GLY A 96 18.16 -18.92 -6.53
N ASN A 97 19.04 -19.74 -7.12
CA ASN A 97 19.06 -20.05 -8.54
C ASN A 97 17.65 -20.36 -9.04
N ARG A 98 16.96 -19.38 -9.58
CA ARG A 98 15.89 -19.63 -10.54
C ARG A 98 16.51 -19.60 -11.92
N SER A 99 16.42 -20.75 -12.59
CA SER A 99 16.69 -20.95 -14.00
C SER A 99 16.12 -19.78 -14.80
N ALA A 100 17.00 -19.18 -15.60
CA ALA A 100 16.75 -18.09 -16.51
C ALA A 100 15.75 -18.48 -17.61
N GLU A 101 14.46 -18.43 -17.34
CA GLU A 101 13.40 -18.53 -18.36
C GLU A 101 12.11 -17.77 -17.98
N GLN A 102 12.19 -16.81 -17.08
CA GLN A 102 11.20 -15.74 -17.07
C GLN A 102 11.79 -14.59 -17.87
N GLU A 103 11.43 -14.59 -19.14
CA GLU A 103 11.63 -13.49 -20.07
C GLU A 103 11.18 -12.20 -19.36
N ILE A 104 12.15 -11.39 -18.97
CA ILE A 104 11.90 -10.01 -18.56
C ILE A 104 11.26 -9.40 -19.80
N VAL A 105 9.94 -9.30 -19.81
CA VAL A 105 9.23 -8.44 -20.75
C VAL A 105 9.71 -7.03 -20.44
N ARG A 106 10.84 -6.67 -21.03
CA ARG A 106 11.21 -5.28 -21.23
C ARG A 106 10.10 -4.73 -22.10
N THR A 107 9.10 -4.12 -21.48
CA THR A 107 8.18 -3.26 -22.19
C THR A 107 9.03 -2.18 -22.81
N GLU A 108 9.34 -2.35 -24.11
CA GLU A 108 9.91 -1.28 -24.90
C GLU A 108 8.96 -0.10 -24.72
N PHE A 109 9.47 0.96 -24.12
CA PHE A 109 8.76 2.22 -24.00
C PHE A 109 8.51 2.71 -25.43
N ASN A 110 7.31 2.46 -25.91
CA ASN A 110 6.82 3.06 -27.13
C ASN A 110 6.69 4.57 -26.83
N LYS A 111 7.35 5.42 -27.63
CA LYS A 111 7.32 6.88 -27.46
C LYS A 111 5.90 7.48 -27.49
N ASP A 112 4.91 6.70 -27.92
CA ASP A 112 3.51 7.09 -28.02
C ASP A 112 2.67 6.65 -26.78
N ASP A 113 3.24 5.88 -25.86
CA ASP A 113 2.56 5.51 -24.62
C ASP A 113 2.70 6.64 -23.59
N ASP A 114 1.54 7.19 -23.20
CA ASP A 114 1.45 8.14 -22.10
C ASP A 114 1.93 7.46 -20.81
N PRO A 115 3.09 7.83 -20.24
CA PRO A 115 3.65 7.15 -19.07
C PRO A 115 2.72 7.20 -17.86
N VAL A 116 1.83 8.20 -17.78
CA VAL A 116 0.83 8.31 -16.70
C VAL A 116 -0.21 7.20 -16.77
N LYS A 117 -0.40 6.54 -17.91
CA LYS A 117 -1.31 5.40 -18.07
C LYS A 117 -0.69 4.07 -17.64
N SER A 118 0.61 4.03 -17.38
CA SER A 118 1.27 2.82 -16.87
C SER A 118 0.65 2.36 -15.56
N PRO A 119 0.30 1.07 -15.41
CA PRO A 119 -0.24 0.53 -14.15
C PRO A 119 0.65 0.81 -12.93
N VAL A 120 1.97 0.76 -13.11
CA VAL A 120 2.94 1.05 -12.05
C VAL A 120 2.87 2.53 -11.63
N VAL A 121 2.76 3.44 -12.60
CA VAL A 121 2.63 4.88 -12.29
C VAL A 121 1.31 5.17 -11.59
N GLN A 122 0.22 4.54 -12.04
CA GLN A 122 -1.09 4.67 -11.37
C GLN A 122 -1.04 4.16 -9.93
N GLU A 123 -0.37 3.05 -9.68
CA GLU A 123 -0.13 2.50 -8.35
C GLU A 123 0.65 3.48 -7.46
N ILE A 124 1.74 4.07 -8.00
CA ILE A 124 2.53 5.07 -7.27
C ILE A 124 1.69 6.28 -6.88
N ILE A 125 0.91 6.79 -7.82
CA ILE A 125 0.02 7.93 -7.58
C ILE A 125 -0.99 7.58 -6.49
N MET A 126 -1.64 6.43 -6.57
CA MET A 126 -2.65 5.99 -5.61
C MET A 126 -2.05 5.79 -4.21
N SER A 127 -0.91 5.12 -4.12
CA SER A 127 -0.22 4.89 -2.84
C SER A 127 0.16 6.20 -2.15
N ASN A 128 0.69 7.18 -2.90
CA ASN A 128 1.02 8.49 -2.34
C ASN A 128 -0.23 9.25 -1.86
N ARG A 129 -1.32 9.17 -2.61
CA ARG A 129 -2.61 9.76 -2.22
C ARG A 129 -3.17 9.13 -0.95
N ASN A 130 -3.19 7.81 -0.87
CA ASN A 130 -3.67 7.07 0.30
C ASN A 130 -2.86 7.45 1.56
N GLY A 131 -1.53 7.60 1.42
CA GLY A 131 -0.68 8.08 2.50
C GLY A 131 -0.99 9.51 2.94
N ALA A 132 -1.20 10.43 2.00
CA ALA A 132 -1.53 11.81 2.28
C ALA A 132 -2.91 11.95 2.96
N ILE A 133 -3.91 11.24 2.44
CA ILE A 133 -5.27 11.18 3.01
C ILE A 133 -5.22 10.63 4.44
N ALA A 134 -4.49 9.54 4.68
CA ALA A 134 -4.37 8.94 6.00
C ALA A 134 -3.79 9.92 7.04
N VAL A 135 -2.76 10.69 6.67
CA VAL A 135 -2.18 11.71 7.56
C VAL A 135 -3.18 12.84 7.84
N GLU A 136 -3.94 13.26 6.86
CA GLU A 136 -4.98 14.28 7.06
C GLU A 136 -6.11 13.77 7.95
N LEU A 137 -6.59 12.55 7.72
CA LEU A 137 -7.60 11.91 8.56
C LEU A 137 -7.11 11.70 10.00
N ALA A 138 -5.85 11.32 10.19
CA ALA A 138 -5.25 11.18 11.51
C ALA A 138 -5.34 12.48 12.32
N LYS A 139 -5.08 13.63 11.68
CA LYS A 139 -5.20 14.96 12.30
C LYS A 139 -6.66 15.27 12.68
N ARG A 140 -7.59 15.05 11.74
CA ARG A 140 -9.02 15.37 11.95
C ARG A 140 -9.67 14.50 13.02
N LEU A 141 -9.34 13.21 13.05
CA LEU A 141 -9.88 12.23 13.99
C LEU A 141 -9.11 12.17 15.30
N ASN A 142 -7.96 12.84 15.39
CA ASN A 142 -7.04 12.78 16.53
C ASN A 142 -6.64 11.33 16.89
N ILE A 143 -6.25 10.55 15.88
CA ILE A 143 -5.81 9.16 16.01
C ILE A 143 -4.43 8.96 15.36
N ALA A 144 -3.81 7.80 15.61
CA ALA A 144 -2.56 7.44 14.95
C ALA A 144 -2.74 7.31 13.42
N PRO A 145 -1.76 7.74 12.60
CA PRO A 145 -1.83 7.70 11.15
C PRO A 145 -2.04 6.29 10.59
N GLU A 146 -1.44 5.28 11.21
CA GLU A 146 -1.62 3.87 10.87
C GLU A 146 -3.09 3.46 11.01
N LYS A 147 -3.72 3.86 12.12
CA LYS A 147 -5.13 3.60 12.35
C LYS A 147 -6.03 4.33 11.37
N ALA A 148 -5.67 5.57 11.02
CA ALA A 148 -6.40 6.34 10.02
C ALA A 148 -6.32 5.69 8.64
N LEU A 149 -5.13 5.20 8.23
CA LEU A 149 -4.94 4.46 6.98
C LEU A 149 -5.81 3.20 6.94
N LEU A 150 -5.83 2.42 8.03
CA LEU A 150 -6.64 1.22 8.12
C LEU A 150 -8.14 1.53 8.00
N LEU A 151 -8.62 2.58 8.70
CA LEU A 151 -10.01 3.02 8.61
C LEU A 151 -10.37 3.52 7.20
N PHE A 152 -9.43 4.17 6.52
CA PHE A 152 -9.62 4.62 5.15
C PHE A 152 -9.78 3.44 4.20
N TYR A 153 -8.90 2.43 4.27
CA TYR A 153 -9.01 1.23 3.43
C TYR A 153 -10.33 0.45 3.63
N GLU A 154 -10.99 0.61 4.77
CA GLU A 154 -12.28 -0.02 5.08
C GLU A 154 -13.49 0.83 4.70
N SER A 155 -13.28 2.00 4.09
CA SER A 155 -14.34 2.95 3.76
C SER A 155 -14.87 2.78 2.33
N GLN A 156 -16.13 3.17 2.12
CA GLN A 156 -16.68 3.31 0.78
C GLN A 156 -15.94 4.38 -0.01
N THR A 157 -15.52 5.46 0.65
CA THR A 157 -14.73 6.54 0.04
C THR A 157 -13.44 6.03 -0.58
N CYS A 158 -12.74 5.08 0.06
CA CYS A 158 -11.56 4.45 -0.53
C CYS A 158 -11.91 3.60 -1.76
N ALA A 159 -13.00 2.84 -1.69
CA ALA A 159 -13.48 2.06 -2.84
C ALA A 159 -13.84 2.98 -4.02
N ASP A 160 -14.52 4.09 -3.75
CA ASP A 160 -14.90 5.08 -4.76
C ASP A 160 -13.67 5.79 -5.36
N LEU A 161 -12.61 6.00 -4.56
CA LEU A 161 -11.36 6.58 -5.05
C LEU A 161 -10.65 5.65 -6.05
N HIS A 162 -10.74 4.33 -5.86
CA HIS A 162 -10.16 3.33 -6.76
C HIS A 162 -11.04 3.06 -7.99
N ASP A 163 -12.34 3.33 -7.90
CA ASP A 163 -13.26 3.19 -9.02
C ASP A 163 -13.29 4.47 -9.88
N LYS A 164 -12.70 4.36 -11.08
CA LYS A 164 -12.66 5.49 -12.02
C LYS A 164 -14.04 5.97 -12.46
N SER A 165 -15.09 5.15 -12.37
CA SER A 165 -16.44 5.50 -12.76
C SER A 165 -17.07 6.54 -11.85
N THR A 166 -16.65 6.62 -10.60
CA THR A 166 -17.14 7.61 -9.61
C THR A 166 -16.60 9.02 -9.85
N GLY A 167 -15.46 9.13 -10.53
CA GLY A 167 -14.77 10.39 -10.75
C GLY A 167 -14.07 10.96 -9.51
N LEU A 168 -14.12 10.30 -8.35
CA LEU A 168 -13.51 10.79 -7.10
C LEU A 168 -11.99 10.96 -7.22
N TYR A 169 -11.34 10.14 -8.05
CA TYR A 169 -9.91 10.23 -8.32
C TYR A 169 -9.46 11.58 -8.93
N LEU A 170 -10.38 12.36 -9.51
CA LEU A 170 -10.10 13.69 -10.07
C LEU A 170 -9.96 14.79 -9.00
N TYR A 171 -10.44 14.55 -7.80
CA TYR A 171 -10.43 15.53 -6.72
C TYR A 171 -9.15 15.41 -5.89
N GLY A 172 -8.78 16.49 -5.20
CA GLY A 172 -7.61 16.52 -4.32
C GLY A 172 -7.82 15.73 -3.02
N ASP A 173 -6.72 15.40 -2.35
CA ASP A 173 -6.72 14.53 -1.16
C ASP A 173 -7.52 15.12 0.01
N LEU A 174 -7.54 16.46 0.16
CA LEU A 174 -8.37 17.13 1.17
C LEU A 174 -9.87 16.93 0.93
N TYR A 175 -10.30 16.97 -0.33
CA TYR A 175 -11.68 16.71 -0.68
C TYR A 175 -12.07 15.26 -0.40
N VAL A 176 -11.19 14.30 -0.74
CA VAL A 176 -11.41 12.88 -0.41
C VAL A 176 -11.50 12.67 1.09
N ALA A 177 -10.67 13.37 1.87
CA ALA A 177 -10.78 13.33 3.33
C ALA A 177 -12.12 13.92 3.83
N ASP A 178 -12.67 14.96 3.18
CA ASP A 178 -14.00 15.50 3.50
C ASP A 178 -15.11 14.49 3.19
N GLU A 179 -15.03 13.76 2.07
CA GLU A 179 -15.99 12.70 1.72
C GLU A 179 -15.96 11.56 2.76
N PHE A 180 -14.77 11.13 3.18
CA PHE A 180 -14.63 10.14 4.24
C PHE A 180 -15.29 10.60 5.56
N MET A 181 -15.07 11.86 5.95
CA MET A 181 -15.70 12.40 7.16
C MET A 181 -17.22 12.41 7.05
N ARG A 182 -17.78 12.77 5.88
CA ARG A 182 -19.23 12.71 5.63
C ARG A 182 -19.74 11.27 5.70
N GLU A 183 -19.05 10.31 5.08
CA GLU A 183 -19.42 8.90 5.16
C GLU A 183 -19.57 8.44 6.62
N LYS A 184 -18.65 8.86 7.50
CA LYS A 184 -18.69 8.48 8.92
C LYS A 184 -19.81 9.19 9.70
N GLU A 185 -20.15 10.41 9.36
CA GLU A 185 -21.28 11.14 9.97
C GLU A 185 -22.63 10.50 9.64
N TYR A 186 -22.80 9.93 8.45
CA TYR A 186 -24.03 9.25 8.04
C TYR A 186 -24.14 7.80 8.57
N THR A 187 -23.08 7.25 9.13
CA THR A 187 -23.05 5.86 9.62
C THR A 187 -23.36 5.75 11.13
N ILE A 188 -23.57 6.89 11.81
CA ILE A 188 -24.02 6.99 13.20
C ILE A 188 -25.54 7.13 13.22
#